data_2aa3afee28a6f075cfd7eef286e3790f
#
_entry.id   2aa3afee28a6f075cfd7eef286e3790f
#
_cell.length_a   1.000
_cell.length_b   1.000
_cell.length_c   1.000
_cell.angle_alpha   90.00
_cell.angle_beta   90.00
_cell.angle_gamma   90.00
#
_symmetry.space_group_name_H-M   'P 1'
#
loop_
_entity.id
_entity.type
_entity.pdbx_description
1 polymer ?
#
loop_
_entity_poly.entity_id
_entity_poly.type
_entity_poly.pdbx_seq_one_letter_code
_entity_poly.pdbx_strand_id
1 'polypeptide(L)'
;RTITELVKTTVYDAVVPFLPQAPVWGSLTGVRPAKLARGMIERGMTRGEAAVELREHFHVSPERTALTIRAAATAMEMDKTIGENDISLYVGIPFCPSRCYYCSFVSATTAQSGKLIEPYLDTLCREIEETAALVRAAGKQVQSVYIGGGTPTTLDEHQLARLLSALENHFDFSHLREYTVEAGRPDTITPEKLRVLKSAGVGRVSINPQSMNDAVLAAIGRKHGSADVLRAFDEARQAGFDEINMDLIAGLTGDTADTFAQTVDT
;
A
#
# COMPACT_ATOMS: atom_id res chain seq x y z
N ARG A 1 -27.51 -14.82 1.54
CA ARG A 1 -27.51 -13.35 1.32
C ARG A 1 -27.63 -12.66 2.65
N THR A 2 -26.81 -11.66 2.89
CA THR A 2 -26.91 -10.84 4.10
C THR A 2 -28.01 -9.76 3.92
N ILE A 3 -28.59 -9.28 5.03
CA ILE A 3 -29.56 -8.16 5.00
C ILE A 3 -28.92 -6.94 4.31
N THR A 4 -27.65 -6.69 4.56
CA THR A 4 -26.91 -5.58 3.95
C THR A 4 -26.82 -5.69 2.42
N GLU A 5 -26.57 -6.88 1.89
CA GLU A 5 -26.57 -7.13 0.43
C GLU A 5 -27.94 -6.89 -0.17
N LEU A 6 -28.98 -7.40 0.48
CA LEU A 6 -30.36 -7.23 0.02
C LEU A 6 -30.75 -5.76 -0.05
N VAL A 7 -30.46 -4.99 1.00
CA VAL A 7 -30.73 -3.54 1.04
C VAL A 7 -29.98 -2.80 -0.07
N LYS A 8 -28.70 -3.08 -0.27
CA LYS A 8 -27.90 -2.44 -1.34
C LYS A 8 -28.46 -2.72 -2.72
N THR A 9 -28.82 -3.98 -3.01
CA THR A 9 -29.38 -4.36 -4.30
C THR A 9 -30.75 -3.72 -4.52
N THR A 10 -31.63 -3.73 -3.50
CA THR A 10 -32.96 -3.10 -3.60
C THR A 10 -32.84 -1.59 -3.83
N VAL A 11 -31.92 -0.90 -3.14
CA VAL A 11 -31.69 0.53 -3.37
C VAL A 11 -31.16 0.78 -4.78
N TYR A 12 -30.21 -0.05 -5.24
CA TYR A 12 -29.69 0.04 -6.61
C TYR A 12 -30.82 -0.11 -7.63
N ASP A 13 -31.64 -1.14 -7.53
CA ASP A 13 -32.76 -1.40 -8.47
C ASP A 13 -33.77 -0.25 -8.48
N ALA A 14 -34.02 0.37 -7.34
CA ALA A 14 -34.93 1.50 -7.24
C ALA A 14 -34.36 2.80 -7.85
N VAL A 15 -33.04 2.99 -7.85
CA VAL A 15 -32.39 4.25 -8.24
C VAL A 15 -31.85 4.21 -9.67
N VAL A 16 -31.35 3.05 -10.13
CA VAL A 16 -30.69 2.93 -11.44
C VAL A 16 -31.52 3.43 -12.63
N PRO A 17 -32.87 3.28 -12.67
CA PRO A 17 -33.67 3.78 -13.79
C PRO A 17 -33.65 5.31 -13.96
N PHE A 18 -33.25 6.04 -12.89
CA PHE A 18 -33.17 7.50 -12.89
C PHE A 18 -31.76 8.04 -13.16
N LEU A 19 -30.78 7.17 -13.34
CA LEU A 19 -29.41 7.55 -13.63
C LEU A 19 -29.17 7.68 -15.14
N PRO A 20 -28.37 8.65 -15.59
CA PRO A 20 -28.02 8.78 -17.01
C PRO A 20 -27.20 7.58 -17.52
N GLN A 21 -26.48 6.91 -16.64
CA GLN A 21 -25.71 5.70 -16.91
C GLN A 21 -25.67 4.81 -15.68
N ALA A 22 -25.84 3.51 -15.86
CA ALA A 22 -25.70 2.55 -14.76
C ALA A 22 -24.26 2.52 -14.25
N PRO A 23 -24.07 2.50 -12.92
CA PRO A 23 -22.74 2.37 -12.32
C PRO A 23 -22.04 1.07 -12.79
N VAL A 24 -20.79 1.17 -13.24
CA VAL A 24 -20.04 0.00 -13.76
C VAL A 24 -19.77 -1.09 -12.70
N TRP A 25 -19.82 -0.74 -11.42
CA TRP A 25 -19.73 -1.65 -10.29
C TRP A 25 -21.09 -2.14 -9.76
N GLY A 26 -22.18 -1.77 -10.43
CA GLY A 26 -23.55 -2.15 -10.03
C GLY A 26 -23.88 -1.73 -8.61
N SER A 27 -24.44 -2.65 -7.84
CA SER A 27 -24.82 -2.44 -6.42
C SER A 27 -23.65 -2.59 -5.45
N LEU A 28 -22.43 -2.88 -5.92
CA LEU A 28 -21.26 -3.03 -5.05
C LEU A 28 -20.79 -1.67 -4.53
N THR A 29 -20.87 -1.46 -3.22
CA THR A 29 -20.39 -0.26 -2.53
C THR A 29 -19.62 -0.64 -1.28
N GLY A 30 -18.46 0.01 -1.04
CA GLY A 30 -17.66 -0.19 0.17
C GLY A 30 -17.10 -1.61 0.33
N VAL A 31 -16.91 -2.34 -0.78
CA VAL A 31 -16.36 -3.69 -0.80
C VAL A 31 -15.12 -3.75 -1.69
N ARG A 32 -14.31 -4.76 -1.48
CA ARG A 32 -13.22 -5.14 -2.38
C ARG A 32 -13.74 -6.22 -3.33
N PRO A 33 -14.05 -5.91 -4.60
CA PRO A 33 -14.74 -6.86 -5.49
C PRO A 33 -13.97 -8.18 -5.66
N ALA A 34 -12.64 -8.12 -5.82
CA ALA A 34 -11.81 -9.32 -5.95
C ALA A 34 -11.88 -10.22 -4.69
N LYS A 35 -11.97 -9.64 -3.48
CA LYS A 35 -12.14 -10.41 -2.24
C LYS A 35 -13.51 -11.09 -2.19
N LEU A 36 -14.56 -10.44 -2.70
CA LEU A 36 -15.90 -11.02 -2.80
C LEU A 36 -15.89 -12.21 -3.75
N ALA A 37 -15.33 -12.04 -4.97
CA ALA A 37 -15.22 -13.11 -5.97
C ALA A 37 -14.37 -14.29 -5.44
N ARG A 38 -13.24 -14.02 -4.80
CA ARG A 38 -12.41 -15.02 -4.13
C ARG A 38 -13.24 -15.84 -3.12
N GLY A 39 -13.96 -15.17 -2.23
CA GLY A 39 -14.80 -15.85 -1.24
C GLY A 39 -15.92 -16.69 -1.86
N MET A 40 -16.45 -16.35 -3.04
CA MET A 40 -17.38 -17.19 -3.80
C MET A 40 -16.69 -18.47 -4.30
N ILE A 41 -15.51 -18.34 -4.87
CA ILE A 41 -14.72 -19.46 -5.41
C ILE A 41 -14.26 -20.39 -4.28
N GLU A 42 -13.81 -19.87 -3.15
CA GLU A 42 -13.42 -20.64 -1.96
C GLU A 42 -14.60 -21.43 -1.36
N ARG A 43 -15.82 -20.94 -1.51
CA ARG A 43 -17.04 -21.67 -1.14
C ARG A 43 -17.53 -22.68 -2.18
N GLY A 44 -16.74 -22.94 -3.23
CA GLY A 44 -16.99 -23.99 -4.22
C GLY A 44 -17.60 -23.54 -5.54
N MET A 45 -17.82 -22.24 -5.76
CA MET A 45 -18.24 -21.74 -7.07
C MET A 45 -17.08 -21.84 -8.07
N THR A 46 -17.38 -22.19 -9.31
CA THR A 46 -16.43 -22.00 -10.41
C THR A 46 -16.23 -20.50 -10.70
N ARG A 47 -15.14 -20.15 -11.39
CA ARG A 47 -14.90 -18.76 -11.85
C ARG A 47 -16.06 -18.25 -12.72
N GLY A 48 -16.67 -19.13 -13.52
CA GLY A 48 -17.83 -18.82 -14.37
C GLY A 48 -19.07 -18.49 -13.54
N GLU A 49 -19.40 -19.32 -12.55
CA GLU A 49 -20.54 -19.07 -11.64
C GLU A 49 -20.35 -17.79 -10.82
N ALA A 50 -19.17 -17.54 -10.31
CA ALA A 50 -18.86 -16.28 -9.62
C ALA A 50 -18.99 -15.05 -10.55
N ALA A 51 -18.62 -15.19 -11.82
CA ALA A 51 -18.82 -14.14 -12.83
C ALA A 51 -20.31 -13.89 -13.14
N VAL A 52 -21.13 -14.94 -13.21
CA VAL A 52 -22.58 -14.83 -13.35
C VAL A 52 -23.19 -14.13 -12.15
N GLU A 53 -22.83 -14.54 -10.94
CA GLU A 53 -23.32 -13.92 -9.69
C GLU A 53 -22.98 -12.43 -9.61
N LEU A 54 -21.76 -12.04 -10.00
CA LEU A 54 -21.37 -10.63 -10.06
C LEU A 54 -22.22 -9.81 -11.03
N ARG A 55 -22.55 -10.37 -12.19
CA ARG A 55 -23.35 -9.67 -13.22
C ARG A 55 -24.83 -9.63 -12.89
N GLU A 56 -25.40 -10.78 -12.55
CA GLU A 56 -26.86 -10.92 -12.45
C GLU A 56 -27.38 -10.47 -11.09
N HIS A 57 -26.61 -10.72 -10.03
CA HIS A 57 -27.05 -10.33 -8.69
C HIS A 57 -26.52 -8.96 -8.25
N PHE A 58 -25.25 -8.65 -8.55
CA PHE A 58 -24.67 -7.38 -8.16
C PHE A 58 -24.66 -6.33 -9.30
N HIS A 59 -25.15 -6.67 -10.47
CA HIS A 59 -25.24 -5.77 -11.64
C HIS A 59 -23.90 -5.17 -12.09
N VAL A 60 -22.80 -5.89 -11.84
CA VAL A 60 -21.45 -5.46 -12.25
C VAL A 60 -21.31 -5.59 -13.76
N SER A 61 -20.74 -4.57 -14.40
CA SER A 61 -20.53 -4.59 -15.85
C SER A 61 -19.66 -5.80 -16.28
N PRO A 62 -19.83 -6.30 -17.53
CA PRO A 62 -19.03 -7.44 -18.03
C PRO A 62 -17.53 -7.21 -17.93
N GLU A 63 -17.06 -5.99 -18.24
CA GLU A 63 -15.65 -5.61 -18.18
C GLU A 63 -15.11 -5.66 -16.74
N ARG A 64 -15.84 -5.06 -15.78
CA ARG A 64 -15.46 -5.06 -14.36
C ARG A 64 -15.57 -6.45 -13.74
N THR A 65 -16.51 -7.27 -14.20
CA THR A 65 -16.60 -8.67 -13.80
C THR A 65 -15.36 -9.44 -14.25
N ALA A 66 -14.95 -9.32 -15.52
CA ALA A 66 -13.75 -9.99 -16.02
C ALA A 66 -12.48 -9.56 -15.27
N LEU A 67 -12.32 -8.26 -15.00
CA LEU A 67 -11.23 -7.72 -14.19
C LEU A 67 -11.24 -8.31 -12.77
N THR A 68 -12.40 -8.35 -12.13
CA THR A 68 -12.59 -8.85 -10.77
C THR A 68 -12.20 -10.33 -10.66
N ILE A 69 -12.67 -11.15 -11.60
CA ILE A 69 -12.35 -12.60 -11.62
C ILE A 69 -10.86 -12.82 -11.87
N ARG A 70 -10.22 -12.07 -12.78
CA ARG A 70 -8.77 -12.16 -13.00
C ARG A 70 -8.01 -11.80 -11.72
N ALA A 71 -8.33 -10.67 -11.10
CA ALA A 71 -7.67 -10.23 -9.88
C ALA A 71 -7.81 -11.25 -8.74
N ALA A 72 -9.01 -11.82 -8.56
CA ALA A 72 -9.25 -12.87 -7.58
C ALA A 72 -8.43 -14.13 -7.89
N ALA A 73 -8.40 -14.56 -9.15
CA ALA A 73 -7.64 -15.74 -9.58
C ALA A 73 -6.13 -15.55 -9.37
N THR A 74 -5.57 -14.39 -9.75
CA THR A 74 -4.16 -14.07 -9.52
C THR A 74 -3.82 -14.09 -8.03
N ALA A 75 -4.63 -13.46 -7.18
CA ALA A 75 -4.42 -13.49 -5.73
C ALA A 75 -4.41 -14.92 -5.18
N MET A 76 -5.36 -15.76 -5.63
CA MET A 76 -5.43 -17.18 -5.20
C MET A 76 -4.22 -18.01 -5.68
N GLU A 77 -3.67 -17.72 -6.88
CA GLU A 77 -2.43 -18.37 -7.33
C GLU A 77 -1.21 -17.93 -6.51
N MET A 78 -1.14 -16.64 -6.19
CA MET A 78 -0.06 -16.13 -5.32
C MET A 78 -0.11 -16.76 -3.92
N ASP A 79 -1.31 -16.91 -3.34
CA ASP A 79 -1.45 -17.54 -2.01
C ASP A 79 -0.93 -18.97 -1.97
N LYS A 80 -0.99 -19.71 -3.08
CA LYS A 80 -0.41 -21.09 -3.15
C LYS A 80 1.11 -21.10 -3.01
N THR A 81 1.76 -19.95 -3.23
CA THR A 81 3.21 -19.83 -3.07
C THR A 81 3.63 -19.52 -1.63
N ILE A 82 2.66 -19.23 -0.75
CA ILE A 82 2.88 -18.93 0.66
C ILE A 82 2.80 -20.24 1.44
N GLY A 83 3.89 -20.62 2.10
CA GLY A 83 3.95 -21.81 2.95
C GLY A 83 3.20 -21.60 4.26
N GLU A 84 2.81 -22.69 4.91
CA GLU A 84 2.12 -22.64 6.21
C GLU A 84 2.97 -21.96 7.29
N ASN A 85 4.28 -22.04 7.19
CA ASN A 85 5.22 -21.44 8.12
C ASN A 85 5.69 -20.03 7.73
N ASP A 86 5.27 -19.54 6.56
CA ASP A 86 5.65 -18.20 6.10
C ASP A 86 4.88 -17.11 6.85
N ILE A 87 5.59 -16.08 7.26
CA ILE A 87 5.02 -14.87 7.85
C ILE A 87 5.54 -13.63 7.15
N SER A 88 4.77 -12.55 7.26
CA SER A 88 5.16 -11.21 6.83
C SER A 88 5.34 -10.31 8.05
N LEU A 89 6.39 -9.51 8.07
CA LEU A 89 6.63 -8.49 9.08
C LEU A 89 6.17 -7.13 8.55
N TYR A 90 5.38 -6.42 9.34
CA TYR A 90 5.08 -5.02 9.11
C TYR A 90 5.70 -4.18 10.22
N VAL A 91 6.55 -3.22 9.84
CA VAL A 91 7.21 -2.29 10.77
C VAL A 91 6.63 -0.89 10.54
N GLY A 92 5.94 -0.36 11.54
CA GLY A 92 5.29 0.95 11.45
C GLY A 92 6.18 2.09 11.92
N ILE A 93 6.37 3.14 11.12
CA ILE A 93 7.05 4.38 11.53
C ILE A 93 5.99 5.51 11.55
N PRO A 94 5.49 5.91 12.72
CA PRO A 94 4.33 6.81 12.82
C PRO A 94 4.71 8.29 12.73
N PHE A 95 5.76 8.63 12.00
CA PHE A 95 6.22 10.01 11.85
C PHE A 95 6.10 10.46 10.40
N CYS A 96 5.68 11.73 10.21
CA CYS A 96 5.65 12.39 8.91
C CYS A 96 6.24 13.80 9.00
N PRO A 97 6.83 14.36 7.93
CA PRO A 97 7.32 15.74 7.94
C PRO A 97 6.16 16.75 8.07
N SER A 98 5.00 16.43 7.50
CA SER A 98 3.75 17.20 7.61
C SER A 98 2.56 16.27 7.43
N ARG A 99 1.36 16.68 7.88
CA ARG A 99 0.13 15.90 7.68
C ARG A 99 -0.54 16.29 6.38
N CYS A 100 -0.76 15.30 5.50
CA CYS A 100 -1.56 15.49 4.29
C CYS A 100 -3.06 15.53 4.63
N TYR A 101 -3.85 16.38 3.96
CA TYR A 101 -5.26 16.59 4.30
C TYR A 101 -6.15 15.37 4.07
N TYR A 102 -5.78 14.48 3.16
CA TYR A 102 -6.51 13.25 2.88
C TYR A 102 -6.14 12.07 3.79
N CYS A 103 -5.03 12.18 4.56
CA CYS A 103 -4.46 11.05 5.26
C CYS A 103 -5.21 10.72 6.55
N SER A 104 -5.67 9.47 6.66
CA SER A 104 -6.33 8.91 7.86
C SER A 104 -5.39 8.08 8.74
N PHE A 105 -4.13 7.90 8.36
CA PHE A 105 -3.18 7.13 9.15
C PHE A 105 -2.85 7.82 10.46
N VAL A 106 -2.62 7.00 11.49
CA VAL A 106 -2.13 7.47 12.78
C VAL A 106 -0.68 7.88 12.61
N SER A 107 -0.43 9.19 12.55
CA SER A 107 0.91 9.73 12.41
C SER A 107 1.06 11.05 13.16
N ALA A 108 2.26 11.32 13.63
CA ALA A 108 2.65 12.56 14.28
C ALA A 108 3.62 13.35 13.39
N THR A 109 3.51 14.67 13.38
CA THR A 109 4.46 15.49 12.61
C THR A 109 5.80 15.58 13.34
N THR A 110 6.90 15.54 12.58
CA THR A 110 8.26 15.68 13.15
C THR A 110 8.46 17.01 13.88
N ALA A 111 7.77 18.06 13.44
CA ALA A 111 7.80 19.36 14.13
C ALA A 111 7.23 19.28 15.56
N GLN A 112 6.21 18.46 15.79
CA GLN A 112 5.56 18.32 17.10
C GLN A 112 6.20 17.21 17.96
N SER A 113 6.62 16.13 17.32
CA SER A 113 6.96 14.88 17.98
C SER A 113 8.35 14.34 17.63
N GLY A 114 9.21 15.13 16.98
CA GLY A 114 10.55 14.69 16.58
C GLY A 114 11.42 14.20 17.74
N LYS A 115 11.25 14.78 18.94
CA LYS A 115 11.92 14.32 20.17
C LYS A 115 11.51 12.91 20.61
N LEU A 116 10.43 12.36 20.09
CA LEU A 116 9.95 11.01 20.39
C LEU A 116 10.53 9.95 19.45
N ILE A 117 11.24 10.33 18.40
CA ILE A 117 11.80 9.38 17.42
C ILE A 117 12.79 8.42 18.10
N GLU A 118 13.76 8.94 18.86
CA GLU A 118 14.75 8.10 19.55
C GLU A 118 14.12 7.16 20.58
N PRO A 119 13.28 7.63 21.54
CA PRO A 119 12.60 6.71 22.47
C PRO A 119 11.70 5.70 21.77
N TYR A 120 11.09 6.07 20.63
CA TYR A 120 10.29 5.17 19.81
C TYR A 120 11.17 4.07 19.20
N LEU A 121 12.31 4.42 18.60
CA LEU A 121 13.25 3.45 18.03
C LEU A 121 13.84 2.52 19.09
N ASP A 122 14.14 3.03 20.30
CA ASP A 122 14.58 2.20 21.42
C ASP A 122 13.54 1.12 21.76
N THR A 123 12.27 1.51 21.76
CA THR A 123 11.17 0.58 22.05
C THR A 123 10.93 -0.39 20.90
N LEU A 124 10.96 0.12 19.66
CA LEU A 124 10.77 -0.68 18.45
C LEU A 124 11.87 -1.74 18.29
N CYS A 125 13.14 -1.41 18.57
CA CYS A 125 14.23 -2.38 18.52
C CYS A 125 14.05 -3.51 19.55
N ARG A 126 13.54 -3.20 20.75
CA ARG A 126 13.19 -4.23 21.75
C ARG A 126 12.02 -5.08 21.30
N GLU A 127 10.98 -4.47 20.71
CA GLU A 127 9.83 -5.19 20.15
C GLU A 127 10.25 -6.13 19.01
N ILE A 128 11.21 -5.72 18.17
CA ILE A 128 11.83 -6.55 17.13
C ILE A 128 12.50 -7.78 17.74
N GLU A 129 13.31 -7.62 18.78
CA GLU A 129 13.99 -8.70 19.49
C GLU A 129 12.99 -9.72 20.08
N GLU A 130 11.99 -9.24 20.81
CA GLU A 130 10.95 -10.07 21.44
C GLU A 130 10.10 -10.79 20.37
N THR A 131 9.71 -10.07 19.31
CA THR A 131 8.94 -10.66 18.20
C THR A 131 9.74 -11.75 17.51
N ALA A 132 11.04 -11.54 17.28
CA ALA A 132 11.89 -12.55 16.66
C ALA A 132 12.02 -13.82 17.52
N ALA A 133 12.06 -13.68 18.85
CA ALA A 133 12.04 -14.81 19.76
C ALA A 133 10.74 -15.61 19.63
N LEU A 134 9.60 -14.94 19.55
CA LEU A 134 8.27 -15.58 19.35
C LEU A 134 8.19 -16.29 17.98
N VAL A 135 8.68 -15.65 16.91
CA VAL A 135 8.70 -16.21 15.55
C VAL A 135 9.53 -17.51 15.51
N ARG A 136 10.72 -17.50 16.12
CA ARG A 136 11.57 -18.70 16.24
C ARG A 136 10.88 -19.81 17.06
N ALA A 137 10.30 -19.44 18.21
CA ALA A 137 9.59 -20.42 19.07
C ALA A 137 8.39 -21.06 18.36
N ALA A 138 7.72 -20.33 17.48
CA ALA A 138 6.61 -20.82 16.68
C ALA A 138 7.04 -21.59 15.41
N GLY A 139 8.33 -21.74 15.13
CA GLY A 139 8.85 -22.39 13.93
C GLY A 139 8.46 -21.68 12.62
N LYS A 140 8.25 -20.36 12.68
CA LYS A 140 7.88 -19.54 11.52
C LYS A 140 9.12 -18.94 10.86
N GLN A 141 8.98 -18.61 9.56
CA GLN A 141 10.03 -18.00 8.74
C GLN A 141 9.51 -16.73 8.08
N VAL A 142 10.38 -15.71 8.01
CA VAL A 142 10.02 -14.43 7.40
C VAL A 142 10.16 -14.52 5.89
N GLN A 143 9.07 -14.33 5.16
CA GLN A 143 9.08 -14.27 3.69
C GLN A 143 8.99 -12.85 3.13
N SER A 144 8.48 -11.90 3.90
CA SER A 144 8.42 -10.49 3.48
C SER A 144 8.57 -9.54 4.66
N VAL A 145 9.19 -8.40 4.40
CA VAL A 145 9.30 -7.27 5.33
C VAL A 145 8.77 -6.02 4.64
N TYR A 146 7.88 -5.33 5.31
CA TYR A 146 7.35 -4.06 4.84
C TYR A 146 7.48 -3.00 5.93
N ILE A 147 8.28 -1.97 5.67
CA ILE A 147 8.44 -0.82 6.57
C ILE A 147 7.62 0.34 6.01
N GLY A 148 6.59 0.74 6.75
CA GLY A 148 5.60 1.71 6.28
C GLY A 148 5.03 2.55 7.42
N GLY A 149 3.80 3.03 7.24
CA GLY A 149 3.06 3.80 8.24
C GLY A 149 2.89 5.27 7.90
N GLY A 150 3.58 6.16 8.59
CA GLY A 150 3.64 7.58 8.26
C GLY A 150 4.58 7.83 7.08
N THR A 151 5.87 7.98 7.38
CA THR A 151 6.92 8.13 6.37
C THR A 151 8.24 7.60 6.96
N PRO A 152 8.62 6.36 6.67
CA PRO A 152 9.85 5.76 7.20
C PRO A 152 11.11 6.59 6.97
N THR A 153 11.19 7.28 5.82
CA THR A 153 12.32 8.16 5.49
C THR A 153 12.34 9.51 6.23
N THR A 154 11.43 9.73 7.21
CA THR A 154 11.59 10.79 8.22
C THR A 154 12.73 10.48 9.19
N LEU A 155 13.07 9.21 9.35
CA LEU A 155 14.27 8.78 10.05
C LEU A 155 15.52 9.26 9.28
N ASP A 156 16.55 9.67 10.00
CA ASP A 156 17.83 9.94 9.37
C ASP A 156 18.58 8.65 9.01
N GLU A 157 19.73 8.75 8.35
CA GLU A 157 20.49 7.60 7.88
C GLU A 157 21.00 6.71 9.01
N HIS A 158 21.34 7.29 10.18
CA HIS A 158 21.79 6.54 11.35
C HIS A 158 20.63 5.78 12.01
N GLN A 159 19.48 6.43 12.10
CA GLN A 159 18.24 5.85 12.62
C GLN A 159 17.73 4.72 11.73
N LEU A 160 17.77 4.92 10.40
CA LEU A 160 17.45 3.87 9.44
C LEU A 160 18.42 2.70 9.56
N ALA A 161 19.72 2.95 9.58
CA ALA A 161 20.73 1.90 9.73
C ALA A 161 20.53 1.10 11.02
N ARG A 162 20.23 1.77 12.13
CA ARG A 162 19.93 1.13 13.41
C ARG A 162 18.72 0.20 13.34
N LEU A 163 17.60 0.67 12.74
CA LEU A 163 16.39 -0.11 12.58
C LEU A 163 16.64 -1.35 11.70
N LEU A 164 17.29 -1.16 10.55
CA LEU A 164 17.60 -2.23 9.61
C LEU A 164 18.54 -3.27 10.22
N SER A 165 19.59 -2.82 10.95
CA SER A 165 20.48 -3.72 11.67
C SER A 165 19.76 -4.51 12.77
N ALA A 166 18.80 -3.91 13.48
CA ALA A 166 18.00 -4.64 14.45
C ALA A 166 17.19 -5.76 13.78
N LEU A 167 16.58 -5.51 12.63
CA LEU A 167 15.86 -6.53 11.87
C LEU A 167 16.80 -7.64 11.39
N GLU A 168 17.93 -7.30 10.78
CA GLU A 168 18.91 -8.24 10.26
C GLU A 168 19.54 -9.11 11.35
N ASN A 169 19.82 -8.55 12.51
CA ASN A 169 20.44 -9.28 13.64
C ASN A 169 19.48 -10.26 14.31
N HIS A 170 18.18 -10.01 14.28
CA HIS A 170 17.20 -10.80 15.04
C HIS A 170 16.41 -11.78 14.17
N PHE A 171 16.19 -11.50 12.87
CA PHE A 171 15.46 -12.37 11.96
C PHE A 171 16.37 -13.05 10.94
N ASP A 172 16.02 -14.28 10.58
CA ASP A 172 16.62 -14.97 9.43
C ASP A 172 15.90 -14.52 8.14
N PHE A 173 16.63 -13.89 7.24
CA PHE A 173 16.16 -13.41 5.95
C PHE A 173 16.53 -14.32 4.78
N SER A 174 16.99 -15.55 5.03
CA SER A 174 17.35 -16.51 3.98
C SER A 174 16.17 -16.89 3.08
N HIS A 175 14.94 -16.76 3.58
CA HIS A 175 13.69 -17.04 2.85
C HIS A 175 12.98 -15.79 2.36
N LEU A 176 13.59 -14.61 2.51
CA LEU A 176 12.98 -13.34 2.17
C LEU A 176 12.76 -13.21 0.66
N ARG A 177 11.51 -12.93 0.27
CA ARG A 177 11.09 -12.72 -1.13
C ARG A 177 10.85 -11.26 -1.45
N GLU A 178 10.47 -10.48 -0.44
CA GLU A 178 10.18 -9.07 -0.58
C GLU A 178 10.69 -8.30 0.65
N TYR A 179 11.43 -7.24 0.40
CA TYR A 179 11.80 -6.26 1.40
C TYR A 179 11.50 -4.86 0.87
N THR A 180 10.43 -4.27 1.36
CA THR A 180 9.91 -2.98 0.90
C THR A 180 10.01 -1.93 1.98
N VAL A 181 10.44 -0.73 1.60
CA VAL A 181 10.40 0.46 2.46
C VAL A 181 9.65 1.60 1.78
N GLU A 182 8.68 2.18 2.49
CA GLU A 182 8.00 3.38 2.02
C GLU A 182 8.91 4.61 2.15
N ALA A 183 9.34 5.14 1.03
CA ALA A 183 9.95 6.45 0.88
C ALA A 183 8.90 7.43 0.34
N GLY A 184 7.71 7.42 0.94
CA GLY A 184 6.46 7.98 0.40
C GLY A 184 6.43 9.51 0.28
N ARG A 185 7.48 10.19 0.69
CA ARG A 185 7.62 11.66 0.64
C ARG A 185 8.94 12.01 -0.04
N PRO A 186 8.93 12.48 -1.30
CA PRO A 186 10.14 12.88 -2.04
C PRO A 186 11.03 13.88 -1.28
N ASP A 187 10.41 14.76 -0.48
CA ASP A 187 11.10 15.73 0.36
C ASP A 187 11.86 15.12 1.57
N THR A 188 11.73 13.82 1.81
CA THR A 188 12.46 13.12 2.87
C THR A 188 13.54 12.15 2.34
N ILE A 189 13.62 12.01 1.03
CA ILE A 189 14.57 11.12 0.36
C ILE A 189 15.90 11.83 0.17
N THR A 190 17.00 11.14 0.47
CA THR A 190 18.36 11.56 0.15
C THR A 190 19.17 10.38 -0.39
N PRO A 191 20.22 10.63 -1.20
CA PRO A 191 21.10 9.57 -1.69
C PRO A 191 21.72 8.72 -0.57
N GLU A 192 22.02 9.33 0.59
CA GLU A 192 22.57 8.67 1.76
C GLU A 192 21.59 7.62 2.31
N LYS A 193 20.33 8.02 2.53
CA LYS A 193 19.26 7.12 3.00
C LYS A 193 19.02 5.97 2.03
N LEU A 194 18.95 6.26 0.73
CA LEU A 194 18.79 5.25 -0.31
C LEU A 194 19.94 4.23 -0.30
N ARG A 195 21.18 4.69 -0.12
CA ARG A 195 22.34 3.80 0.03
C ARG A 195 22.24 2.91 1.27
N VAL A 196 21.81 3.46 2.41
CA VAL A 196 21.57 2.69 3.64
C VAL A 196 20.53 1.61 3.41
N LEU A 197 19.39 1.95 2.82
CA LEU A 197 18.32 0.98 2.49
C LEU A 197 18.84 -0.12 1.55
N LYS A 198 19.56 0.27 0.48
CA LYS A 198 20.07 -0.69 -0.49
C LYS A 198 21.11 -1.63 0.11
N SER A 199 22.00 -1.11 0.95
CA SER A 199 23.04 -1.89 1.61
C SER A 199 22.47 -2.92 2.60
N ALA A 200 21.30 -2.65 3.18
CA ALA A 200 20.56 -3.58 4.05
C ALA A 200 19.68 -4.58 3.28
N GLY A 201 19.84 -4.69 1.96
CA GLY A 201 19.11 -5.66 1.16
C GLY A 201 17.66 -5.28 0.81
N VAL A 202 17.26 -4.01 1.03
CA VAL A 202 15.94 -3.54 0.59
C VAL A 202 15.85 -3.65 -0.94
N GLY A 203 14.87 -4.41 -1.42
CA GLY A 203 14.67 -4.67 -2.86
C GLY A 203 13.79 -3.62 -3.52
N ARG A 204 12.77 -3.13 -2.80
CA ARG A 204 11.77 -2.19 -3.32
C ARG A 204 11.61 -0.95 -2.44
N VAL A 205 11.47 0.20 -3.08
CA VAL A 205 11.06 1.45 -2.40
C VAL A 205 9.76 1.98 -3.01
N SER A 206 8.92 2.60 -2.18
CA SER A 206 7.71 3.29 -2.65
C SER A 206 7.93 4.80 -2.60
N ILE A 207 7.94 5.45 -3.76
CA ILE A 207 8.01 6.92 -3.89
C ILE A 207 6.62 7.37 -4.33
N ASN A 208 5.86 8.04 -3.43
CA ASN A 208 4.44 8.27 -3.64
C ASN A 208 4.13 9.72 -4.05
N PRO A 209 4.03 10.01 -5.36
CA PRO A 209 3.70 11.36 -5.84
C PRO A 209 2.30 11.80 -5.41
N GLN A 210 1.33 10.90 -5.46
CA GLN A 210 -0.12 11.13 -5.35
C GLN A 210 -0.70 11.86 -6.56
N SER A 211 -0.02 12.86 -7.09
CA SER A 211 -0.27 13.60 -8.32
C SER A 211 1.04 14.17 -8.85
N MET A 212 1.13 14.43 -10.16
CA MET A 212 2.22 15.18 -10.78
C MET A 212 1.81 16.63 -11.07
N ASN A 213 0.65 17.07 -10.59
CA ASN A 213 0.19 18.44 -10.68
C ASN A 213 0.52 19.22 -9.40
N ASP A 214 1.41 20.23 -9.50
CA ASP A 214 1.90 20.98 -8.35
C ASP A 214 0.79 21.75 -7.61
N ALA A 215 -0.24 22.23 -8.33
CA ALA A 215 -1.38 22.90 -7.70
C ALA A 215 -2.21 21.92 -6.85
N VAL A 216 -2.40 20.68 -7.34
CA VAL A 216 -3.08 19.61 -6.60
C VAL A 216 -2.24 19.21 -5.38
N LEU A 217 -0.92 19.05 -5.52
CA LEU A 217 -0.02 18.74 -4.41
C LEU A 217 -0.08 19.80 -3.31
N ALA A 218 -0.05 21.06 -3.68
CA ALA A 218 -0.20 22.17 -2.71
C ALA A 218 -1.56 22.13 -2.02
N ALA A 219 -2.65 21.88 -2.76
CA ALA A 219 -4.01 21.81 -2.23
C ALA A 219 -4.20 20.69 -1.21
N ILE A 220 -3.46 19.58 -1.31
CA ILE A 220 -3.52 18.46 -0.36
C ILE A 220 -2.49 18.55 0.77
N GLY A 221 -1.78 19.67 0.89
CA GLY A 221 -0.82 19.94 1.97
C GLY A 221 0.55 19.26 1.78
N ARG A 222 0.91 18.88 0.54
CA ARG A 222 2.27 18.42 0.21
C ARG A 222 3.20 19.60 -0.03
N LYS A 223 4.46 19.50 0.44
CA LYS A 223 5.46 20.57 0.29
C LYS A 223 6.38 20.37 -0.91
N HIS A 224 6.42 19.17 -1.47
CA HIS A 224 7.19 18.83 -2.66
C HIS A 224 6.37 19.06 -3.94
N GLY A 225 7.05 19.32 -5.05
CA GLY A 225 6.47 19.39 -6.38
C GLY A 225 6.80 18.17 -7.24
N SER A 226 6.30 18.17 -8.46
CA SER A 226 6.55 17.13 -9.47
C SER A 226 8.03 16.93 -9.77
N ALA A 227 8.81 18.03 -9.81
CA ALA A 227 10.26 17.98 -10.01
C ALA A 227 10.97 17.21 -8.89
N ASP A 228 10.51 17.30 -7.63
CA ASP A 228 11.07 16.54 -6.52
C ASP A 228 10.79 15.05 -6.64
N VAL A 229 9.63 14.69 -7.20
CA VAL A 229 9.27 13.29 -7.45
C VAL A 229 10.23 12.69 -8.47
N LEU A 230 10.45 13.38 -9.60
CA LEU A 230 11.37 12.93 -10.66
C LEU A 230 12.81 12.81 -10.12
N ARG A 231 13.29 13.81 -9.39
CA ARG A 231 14.59 13.75 -8.72
C ARG A 231 14.71 12.54 -7.79
N ALA A 232 13.73 12.31 -6.93
CA ALA A 232 13.74 11.18 -5.99
C ALA A 232 13.71 9.83 -6.72
N PHE A 233 13.00 9.74 -7.84
CA PHE A 233 12.99 8.55 -8.69
C PHE A 233 14.38 8.29 -9.30
N ASP A 234 15.01 9.32 -9.87
CA ASP A 234 16.34 9.21 -10.46
C ASP A 234 17.40 8.85 -9.44
N GLU A 235 17.35 9.45 -8.23
CA GLU A 235 18.23 9.11 -7.11
C GLU A 235 18.06 7.65 -6.68
N ALA A 236 16.82 7.14 -6.63
CA ALA A 236 16.55 5.74 -6.31
C ALA A 236 17.10 4.79 -7.40
N ARG A 237 16.93 5.13 -8.69
CA ARG A 237 17.54 4.38 -9.80
C ARG A 237 19.07 4.37 -9.71
N GLN A 238 19.69 5.51 -9.43
CA GLN A 238 21.15 5.63 -9.25
C GLN A 238 21.66 4.84 -8.03
N ALA A 239 20.86 4.72 -6.99
CA ALA A 239 21.16 3.86 -5.83
C ALA A 239 20.97 2.37 -6.12
N GLY A 240 20.51 1.98 -7.31
CA GLY A 240 20.37 0.60 -7.77
C GLY A 240 19.02 -0.04 -7.44
N PHE A 241 17.96 0.73 -7.20
CA PHE A 241 16.61 0.19 -7.05
C PHE A 241 15.97 -0.03 -8.42
N ASP A 242 15.74 -1.31 -8.77
CA ASP A 242 15.02 -1.71 -9.98
C ASP A 242 13.50 -1.74 -9.75
N GLU A 243 13.07 -2.02 -8.50
CA GLU A 243 11.66 -2.02 -8.13
C GLU A 243 11.30 -0.74 -7.37
N ILE A 244 10.57 0.14 -8.05
CA ILE A 244 10.05 1.38 -7.49
C ILE A 244 8.53 1.37 -7.65
N ASN A 245 7.81 1.40 -6.52
CA ASN A 245 6.35 1.57 -6.52
C ASN A 245 6.01 3.06 -6.39
N MET A 246 4.94 3.49 -7.07
CA MET A 246 4.47 4.87 -7.03
C MET A 246 2.94 4.89 -6.86
N ASP A 247 2.47 5.46 -5.75
CA ASP A 247 1.03 5.57 -5.49
C ASP A 247 0.47 6.88 -6.04
N LEU A 248 -0.70 6.77 -6.68
CA LEU A 248 -1.48 7.89 -7.20
C LEU A 248 -2.87 7.89 -6.55
N ILE A 249 -3.42 9.07 -6.34
CA ILE A 249 -4.79 9.23 -5.83
C ILE A 249 -5.62 9.96 -6.88
N ALA A 250 -6.63 9.27 -7.43
CA ALA A 250 -7.60 9.89 -8.32
C ALA A 250 -8.65 10.71 -7.55
N GLY A 251 -9.03 11.86 -8.09
CA GLY A 251 -10.09 12.70 -7.54
C GLY A 251 -9.68 13.52 -6.32
N LEU A 252 -8.42 13.91 -6.23
CA LEU A 252 -7.94 14.87 -5.24
C LEU A 252 -8.56 16.26 -5.47
N THR A 253 -8.58 17.09 -4.43
CA THR A 253 -9.08 18.46 -4.52
C THR A 253 -8.35 19.25 -5.60
N GLY A 254 -9.10 19.79 -6.57
CA GLY A 254 -8.55 20.53 -7.71
C GLY A 254 -8.05 19.65 -8.86
N ASP A 255 -8.13 18.31 -8.74
CA ASP A 255 -7.78 17.40 -9.82
C ASP A 255 -8.96 17.21 -10.79
N THR A 256 -8.65 16.94 -12.05
CA THR A 256 -9.60 16.60 -13.11
C THR A 256 -9.21 15.29 -13.77
N ALA A 257 -10.09 14.71 -14.57
CA ALA A 257 -9.77 13.51 -15.34
C ALA A 257 -8.54 13.74 -16.25
N ASP A 258 -8.42 14.93 -16.87
CA ASP A 258 -7.31 15.26 -17.78
C ASP A 258 -5.99 15.43 -17.02
N THR A 259 -5.99 16.11 -15.86
CA THR A 259 -4.78 16.29 -15.06
C THR A 259 -4.34 14.98 -14.41
N PHE A 260 -5.28 14.10 -14.05
CA PHE A 260 -4.96 12.76 -13.58
C PHE A 260 -4.37 11.89 -14.71
N ALA A 261 -4.93 11.95 -15.93
CA ALA A 261 -4.37 11.26 -17.08
C ALA A 261 -2.92 11.71 -17.35
N GLN A 262 -2.64 13.02 -17.33
CA GLN A 262 -1.29 13.55 -17.44
C GLN A 262 -0.36 13.01 -16.33
N THR A 263 -0.86 12.90 -15.10
CA THR A 263 -0.10 12.31 -13.99
C THR A 263 0.28 10.86 -14.27
N VAL A 264 -0.61 10.08 -14.88
CA VAL A 264 -0.34 8.67 -15.23
C VAL A 264 0.66 8.54 -16.38
N ASP A 265 0.64 9.50 -17.32
CA ASP A 265 1.50 9.49 -18.50
C ASP A 265 2.93 9.97 -18.21
N THR A 266 3.13 10.66 -17.07
CA THR A 266 4.45 11.15 -16.63
C THR A 266 5.24 10.07 -15.91
#